data_5c0ab3bb0f1955a89ba014582ee8bb26
#
_entry.id   5c0ab3bb0f1955a89ba014582ee8bb26
#
_cell.length_a   1.000
_cell.length_b   1.000
_cell.length_c   1.000
_cell.angle_alpha   90.00
_cell.angle_beta   90.00
_cell.angle_gamma   90.00
#
_symmetry.space_group_name_H-M   'P 1'
#
loop_
_entity.id
_entity.type
_entity.pdbx_description
1 polymer ?
#
loop_
_entity_poly.entity_id
_entity_poly.type
_entity_poly.pdbx_seq_one_letter_code
_entity_poly.pdbx_strand_id
1 'polypeptide(L)'
;MVRSLDELVQRGHHYAIVDEVDSILIDEARTPLIISGPVDGSSQWYSVFAQITPRLTRDIHFEVDERKRTVGIKEEGVAYVEDQLGIENLYAPEHSQLVSYLNNAIKAQELFTRDKDYIVRNGEVLIVDDFTGRVLDGRRYNEGMHQAIEAKENVEIKNENQTLATITLQNYFRLYDKLAGMTGTAETEASELHQIYKLDVIPIPTNRDNQREDMTDLVYKTQEAKFAAVVDDIAERVAKGQPVLVGTTSVERSEYLSRLLQRRGVKHSVLNAKFHEQEAQIVAQAGLPGAVTVATNMAGRGTDIVLGRQPRYHRRYQLA
;
A
#
# COMPACT_ATOMS: atom_id res chain seq x y z
N MET A 1 13.77 12.37 17.22
CA MET A 1 15.09 11.84 17.70
C MET A 1 15.30 12.35 19.11
N VAL A 2 15.69 11.46 20.01
CA VAL A 2 16.04 11.84 21.40
C VAL A 2 17.42 12.48 21.46
N ARG A 3 17.69 13.28 22.49
CA ARG A 3 18.95 14.00 22.66
C ARG A 3 19.88 13.35 23.68
N SER A 4 19.38 12.44 24.49
CA SER A 4 20.18 11.67 25.48
C SER A 4 19.86 10.19 25.41
N LEU A 5 20.77 9.35 25.88
CA LEU A 5 20.60 7.90 25.93
C LEU A 5 19.48 7.47 26.87
N ASP A 6 19.20 8.23 27.92
CA ASP A 6 18.16 7.95 28.91
C ASP A 6 16.74 8.11 28.35
N GLU A 7 16.60 8.85 27.25
CA GLU A 7 15.33 9.06 26.56
C GLU A 7 15.05 7.97 25.50
N LEU A 8 15.98 7.03 25.26
CA LEU A 8 15.79 5.96 24.28
C LEU A 8 14.69 5.00 24.75
N VAL A 9 13.69 4.81 23.89
CA VAL A 9 12.64 3.79 24.10
C VAL A 9 13.07 2.41 23.61
N GLN A 10 13.99 2.36 22.64
CA GLN A 10 14.56 1.10 22.15
C GLN A 10 15.60 0.58 23.11
N ARG A 11 15.46 -0.70 23.49
CA ARG A 11 16.42 -1.43 24.32
C ARG A 11 17.58 -1.96 23.46
N GLY A 12 18.56 -2.63 24.10
CA GLY A 12 19.64 -3.34 23.38
C GLY A 12 19.10 -4.42 22.42
N HIS A 13 19.87 -4.71 21.37
CA HIS A 13 19.48 -5.61 20.28
C HIS A 13 19.97 -7.04 20.53
N HIS A 14 19.59 -7.65 21.67
CA HIS A 14 20.07 -8.99 22.01
C HIS A 14 19.29 -10.09 21.28
N TYR A 15 17.96 -10.06 21.33
CA TYR A 15 17.14 -11.09 20.71
C TYR A 15 15.82 -10.51 20.20
N ALA A 16 15.43 -10.87 18.97
CA ALA A 16 14.13 -10.57 18.42
C ALA A 16 13.46 -11.83 17.86
N ILE A 17 12.15 -11.93 18.06
CA ILE A 17 11.28 -12.89 17.40
C ILE A 17 10.29 -12.08 16.57
N VAL A 18 10.34 -12.25 15.25
CA VAL A 18 9.49 -11.52 14.30
C VAL A 18 8.30 -12.41 13.93
N ASP A 19 7.10 -11.97 14.29
CA ASP A 19 5.87 -12.61 13.82
C ASP A 19 5.54 -12.14 12.40
N GLU A 20 4.95 -13.00 11.58
CA GLU A 20 4.74 -12.77 10.15
C GLU A 20 6.05 -12.38 9.45
N VAL A 21 7.09 -13.15 9.69
CA VAL A 21 8.48 -12.84 9.31
C VAL A 21 8.69 -12.67 7.82
N ASP A 22 7.96 -13.37 6.98
CA ASP A 22 7.97 -13.23 5.52
C ASP A 22 7.45 -11.86 5.08
N SER A 23 6.36 -11.37 5.65
CA SER A 23 5.88 -10.01 5.38
C SER A 23 6.89 -8.95 5.81
N ILE A 24 7.37 -9.03 7.05
CA ILE A 24 8.18 -7.94 7.63
C ILE A 24 9.60 -7.94 7.05
N LEU A 25 10.24 -9.11 6.96
CA LEU A 25 11.65 -9.20 6.56
C LEU A 25 11.86 -9.32 5.04
N ILE A 26 10.83 -9.68 4.27
CA ILE A 26 10.90 -9.80 2.81
C ILE A 26 10.06 -8.72 2.14
N ASP A 27 8.73 -8.77 2.27
CA ASP A 27 7.83 -7.90 1.52
C ASP A 27 7.98 -6.42 1.90
N GLU A 28 7.89 -6.09 3.18
CA GLU A 28 8.05 -4.72 3.68
C GLU A 28 9.49 -4.23 3.66
N ALA A 29 10.46 -5.15 3.67
CA ALA A 29 11.88 -4.82 3.72
C ALA A 29 12.40 -4.09 2.46
N ARG A 30 11.61 -3.99 1.42
CA ARG A 30 11.88 -3.18 0.22
C ARG A 30 11.84 -1.68 0.49
N THR A 31 11.17 -1.27 1.57
CA THR A 31 11.04 0.13 1.97
C THR A 31 11.91 0.40 3.19
N PRO A 32 12.87 1.34 3.14
CA PRO A 32 13.68 1.70 4.30
C PRO A 32 12.87 2.47 5.35
N LEU A 33 13.31 2.42 6.59
CA LEU A 33 12.86 3.31 7.65
C LEU A 33 13.56 4.65 7.50
N ILE A 34 12.80 5.75 7.50
CA ILE A 34 13.32 7.09 7.23
C ILE A 34 12.86 8.03 8.35
N ILE A 35 13.80 8.84 8.83
CA ILE A 35 13.50 10.01 9.65
C ILE A 35 13.70 11.24 8.79
N SER A 36 12.66 12.05 8.66
CA SER A 36 12.70 13.31 7.92
C SER A 36 12.26 14.48 8.79
N GLY A 37 12.77 15.66 8.47
CA GLY A 37 12.37 16.90 9.08
C GLY A 37 11.95 17.94 8.04
N PRO A 38 11.09 18.92 8.39
CA PRO A 38 10.64 19.92 7.45
C PRO A 38 11.81 20.79 6.97
N VAL A 39 11.80 21.09 5.69
CA VAL A 39 12.68 22.10 5.06
C VAL A 39 11.80 23.22 4.52
N ASP A 40 12.18 24.44 4.76
CA ASP A 40 11.53 25.60 4.14
C ASP A 40 11.82 25.59 2.63
N GLY A 41 10.86 25.19 1.83
CA GLY A 41 10.94 25.13 0.38
C GLY A 41 9.67 25.64 -0.29
N SER A 42 9.77 26.19 -1.50
CA SER A 42 8.64 26.83 -2.18
C SER A 42 7.65 25.79 -2.73
N SER A 43 6.54 25.61 -2.05
CA SER A 43 5.39 24.82 -2.53
C SER A 43 4.80 25.34 -3.86
N GLN A 44 5.15 26.55 -4.24
CA GLN A 44 4.66 27.23 -5.44
C GLN A 44 4.94 26.46 -6.74
N TRP A 45 6.13 25.90 -6.90
CA TRP A 45 6.51 25.18 -8.11
C TRP A 45 5.74 23.89 -8.32
N TYR A 46 5.37 23.18 -7.26
CA TYR A 46 4.51 21.99 -7.38
C TYR A 46 3.16 22.36 -7.98
N SER A 47 2.54 23.46 -7.56
CA SER A 47 1.27 23.94 -8.10
C SER A 47 1.39 24.37 -9.57
N VAL A 48 2.48 25.04 -9.94
CA VAL A 48 2.74 25.45 -11.34
C VAL A 48 2.85 24.22 -12.24
N PHE A 49 3.68 23.23 -11.87
CA PHE A 49 3.85 22.05 -12.69
C PHE A 49 2.61 21.12 -12.70
N ALA A 50 1.83 21.08 -11.62
CA ALA A 50 0.55 20.37 -11.61
C ALA A 50 -0.47 20.94 -12.62
N GLN A 51 -0.37 22.23 -12.95
CA GLN A 51 -1.21 22.88 -13.99
C GLN A 51 -0.67 22.67 -15.40
N ILE A 52 0.65 22.55 -15.56
CA ILE A 52 1.31 22.35 -16.87
C ILE A 52 1.19 20.89 -17.30
N THR A 53 1.43 19.94 -16.42
CA THR A 53 1.54 18.50 -16.74
C THR A 53 0.32 17.92 -17.46
N PRO A 54 -0.95 18.24 -17.12
CA PRO A 54 -2.11 17.72 -17.83
C PRO A 54 -2.21 18.16 -19.29
N ARG A 55 -1.43 19.18 -19.70
CA ARG A 55 -1.39 19.69 -21.09
C ARG A 55 -0.30 18.99 -21.91
N LEU A 56 0.59 18.25 -21.25
CA LEU A 56 1.62 17.46 -21.91
C LEU A 56 1.00 16.16 -22.44
N THR A 57 1.47 15.70 -23.59
CA THR A 57 0.97 14.48 -24.22
C THR A 57 2.07 13.41 -24.15
N ARG A 58 1.70 12.24 -23.61
CA ARG A 58 2.56 11.05 -23.57
C ARG A 58 3.02 10.69 -24.99
N ASP A 59 4.23 10.20 -25.11
CA ASP A 59 4.95 9.80 -26.33
C ASP A 59 5.34 10.96 -27.28
N ILE A 60 4.78 12.16 -27.09
CA ILE A 60 5.19 13.39 -27.78
C ILE A 60 6.12 14.21 -26.87
N HIS A 61 5.63 14.64 -25.71
CA HIS A 61 6.36 15.52 -24.79
C HIS A 61 7.20 14.75 -23.75
N PHE A 62 6.79 13.54 -23.40
CA PHE A 62 7.50 12.68 -22.44
C PHE A 62 7.23 11.20 -22.72
N GLU A 63 8.11 10.35 -22.21
CA GLU A 63 7.95 8.89 -22.23
C GLU A 63 7.85 8.35 -20.79
N VAL A 64 7.20 7.18 -20.62
CA VAL A 64 7.01 6.52 -19.34
C VAL A 64 7.48 5.08 -19.41
N ASP A 65 8.40 4.68 -18.54
CA ASP A 65 8.76 3.30 -18.30
C ASP A 65 8.06 2.83 -17.02
N GLU A 66 6.91 2.17 -17.17
CA GLU A 66 6.10 1.68 -16.05
C GLU A 66 6.81 0.62 -15.21
N ARG A 67 7.69 -0.19 -15.83
CA ARG A 67 8.44 -1.24 -15.12
C ARG A 67 9.50 -0.66 -14.20
N LYS A 68 10.22 0.35 -14.66
CA LYS A 68 11.25 1.05 -13.90
C LYS A 68 10.66 2.19 -13.03
N ARG A 69 9.38 2.52 -13.22
CA ARG A 69 8.72 3.68 -12.60
C ARG A 69 9.48 4.98 -12.85
N THR A 70 9.94 5.17 -14.09
CA THR A 70 10.66 6.37 -14.50
C THR A 70 9.93 7.09 -15.63
N VAL A 71 10.19 8.40 -15.73
CA VAL A 71 9.72 9.24 -16.82
C VAL A 71 10.92 9.93 -17.45
N GLY A 72 10.86 10.12 -18.76
CA GLY A 72 11.85 10.88 -19.53
C GLY A 72 11.17 12.00 -20.31
N ILE A 73 11.61 13.25 -20.11
CA ILE A 73 11.08 14.36 -20.88
C ILE A 73 11.77 14.41 -22.24
N LYS A 74 11.02 14.68 -23.30
CA LYS A 74 11.51 14.83 -24.66
C LYS A 74 11.76 16.30 -25.00
N GLU A 75 12.43 16.54 -26.12
CA GLU A 75 12.80 17.88 -26.57
C GLU A 75 11.58 18.78 -26.77
N GLU A 76 10.50 18.24 -27.34
CA GLU A 76 9.22 18.96 -27.51
C GLU A 76 8.57 19.30 -26.16
N GLY A 77 8.74 18.43 -25.16
CA GLY A 77 8.25 18.68 -23.80
C GLY A 77 9.05 19.77 -23.09
N VAL A 78 10.36 19.78 -23.27
CA VAL A 78 11.23 20.85 -22.75
C VAL A 78 10.85 22.18 -23.36
N ALA A 79 10.75 22.27 -24.69
CA ALA A 79 10.37 23.50 -25.39
C ALA A 79 9.01 24.03 -24.94
N TYR A 80 8.01 23.13 -24.74
CA TYR A 80 6.72 23.51 -24.25
C TYR A 80 6.77 24.10 -22.83
N VAL A 81 7.54 23.49 -21.92
CA VAL A 81 7.67 23.97 -20.54
C VAL A 81 8.42 25.29 -20.49
N GLU A 82 9.49 25.47 -21.27
CA GLU A 82 10.24 26.72 -21.39
C GLU A 82 9.33 27.87 -21.85
N ASP A 83 8.48 27.63 -22.86
CA ASP A 83 7.48 28.61 -23.33
C ASP A 83 6.47 28.97 -22.23
N GLN A 84 5.94 27.98 -21.51
CA GLN A 84 4.96 28.20 -20.44
C GLN A 84 5.54 28.96 -19.23
N LEU A 85 6.82 28.75 -18.92
CA LEU A 85 7.51 29.42 -17.82
C LEU A 85 8.17 30.74 -18.22
N GLY A 86 8.30 31.01 -19.52
CA GLY A 86 8.99 32.20 -20.04
C GLY A 86 10.50 32.16 -19.77
N ILE A 87 11.15 30.98 -19.79
CA ILE A 87 12.56 30.78 -19.58
C ILE A 87 13.23 30.30 -20.87
N GLU A 88 14.51 30.63 -21.06
CA GLU A 88 15.24 30.27 -22.28
C GLU A 88 15.82 28.85 -22.24
N ASN A 89 16.18 28.35 -21.04
CA ASN A 89 16.81 27.04 -20.89
C ASN A 89 16.43 26.40 -19.54
N LEU A 90 15.66 25.34 -19.59
CA LEU A 90 15.22 24.56 -18.43
C LEU A 90 16.40 23.87 -17.71
N TYR A 91 17.45 23.52 -18.45
CA TYR A 91 18.63 22.84 -17.90
C TYR A 91 19.75 23.79 -17.45
N ALA A 92 19.52 25.10 -17.46
CA ALA A 92 20.47 26.05 -16.90
C ALA A 92 20.66 25.77 -15.38
N PRO A 93 21.87 26.02 -14.82
CA PRO A 93 22.15 25.74 -13.40
C PRO A 93 21.14 26.37 -12.43
N GLU A 94 20.65 27.58 -12.72
CA GLU A 94 19.64 28.29 -11.96
C GLU A 94 18.25 27.62 -11.99
N HIS A 95 17.98 26.82 -13.02
CA HIS A 95 16.70 26.13 -13.22
C HIS A 95 16.77 24.62 -12.90
N SER A 96 17.89 24.12 -12.39
CA SER A 96 18.10 22.68 -12.15
C SER A 96 17.03 22.04 -11.24
N GLN A 97 16.52 22.78 -10.27
CA GLN A 97 15.43 22.31 -9.40
C GLN A 97 14.09 22.16 -10.15
N LEU A 98 13.84 22.98 -11.19
CA LEU A 98 12.60 22.92 -11.96
C LEU A 98 12.45 21.61 -12.69
N VAL A 99 13.55 21.03 -13.17
CA VAL A 99 13.56 19.69 -13.79
C VAL A 99 13.04 18.61 -12.82
N SER A 100 13.42 18.70 -11.55
CA SER A 100 12.95 17.76 -10.53
C SER A 100 11.45 17.91 -10.27
N TYR A 101 10.94 19.15 -10.13
CA TYR A 101 9.52 19.41 -9.97
C TYR A 101 8.69 18.92 -11.16
N LEU A 102 9.16 19.14 -12.39
CA LEU A 102 8.53 18.68 -13.61
C LEU A 102 8.47 17.14 -13.68
N ASN A 103 9.60 16.47 -13.43
CA ASN A 103 9.66 15.01 -13.41
C ASN A 103 8.71 14.43 -12.36
N ASN A 104 8.65 15.01 -11.17
CA ASN A 104 7.74 14.57 -10.12
C ASN A 104 6.28 14.80 -10.49
N ALA A 105 5.95 15.91 -11.14
CA ALA A 105 4.59 16.18 -11.60
C ALA A 105 4.13 15.18 -12.67
N ILE A 106 5.00 14.84 -13.65
CA ILE A 106 4.71 13.82 -14.65
C ILE A 106 4.58 12.44 -14.00
N LYS A 107 5.48 12.05 -13.09
CA LYS A 107 5.37 10.80 -12.33
C LYS A 107 4.09 10.72 -11.53
N ALA A 108 3.72 11.78 -10.83
CA ALA A 108 2.48 11.85 -10.06
C ALA A 108 1.24 11.64 -10.94
N GLN A 109 1.27 12.19 -12.16
CA GLN A 109 0.18 12.05 -13.12
C GLN A 109 0.08 10.64 -13.70
N GLU A 110 1.19 10.04 -14.10
CA GLU A 110 1.25 8.82 -14.91
C GLU A 110 1.42 7.54 -14.09
N LEU A 111 2.14 7.61 -12.97
CA LEU A 111 2.59 6.43 -12.22
C LEU A 111 1.91 6.27 -10.85
N PHE A 112 1.16 7.27 -10.40
CA PHE A 112 0.45 7.23 -9.12
C PHE A 112 -1.04 7.41 -9.33
N THR A 113 -1.80 6.38 -9.03
CA THR A 113 -3.26 6.34 -9.25
C THR A 113 -3.99 6.49 -7.92
N ARG A 114 -4.94 7.42 -7.87
CA ARG A 114 -5.85 7.58 -6.73
C ARG A 114 -6.66 6.31 -6.51
N ASP A 115 -6.93 5.99 -5.25
CA ASP A 115 -7.65 4.79 -4.79
C ASP A 115 -6.93 3.45 -5.08
N LYS A 116 -5.64 3.56 -5.48
CA LYS A 116 -4.73 2.43 -5.63
C LYS A 116 -3.44 2.66 -4.84
N ASP A 117 -2.64 3.64 -5.26
CA ASP A 117 -1.36 3.95 -4.61
C ASP A 117 -1.54 4.91 -3.42
N TYR A 118 -2.60 5.70 -3.42
CA TYR A 118 -2.96 6.63 -2.35
C TYR A 118 -4.47 6.91 -2.32
N ILE A 119 -4.95 7.43 -1.19
CA ILE A 119 -6.30 7.98 -1.06
C ILE A 119 -6.24 9.45 -0.65
N VAL A 120 -7.31 10.19 -0.91
CA VAL A 120 -7.49 11.55 -0.40
C VAL A 120 -8.59 11.53 0.66
N ARG A 121 -8.25 11.93 1.90
CA ARG A 121 -9.18 11.97 3.02
C ARG A 121 -8.92 13.23 3.86
N ASN A 122 -9.99 13.95 4.18
CA ASN A 122 -9.95 15.20 4.96
C ASN A 122 -8.99 16.27 4.40
N GLY A 123 -8.82 16.32 3.06
CA GLY A 123 -7.90 17.25 2.41
C GLY A 123 -6.43 16.83 2.46
N GLU A 124 -6.14 15.59 2.83
CA GLU A 124 -4.78 15.03 2.91
C GLU A 124 -4.62 13.83 1.97
N VAL A 125 -3.44 13.72 1.38
CA VAL A 125 -3.01 12.53 0.64
C VAL A 125 -2.43 11.53 1.63
N LEU A 126 -2.97 10.30 1.61
CA LEU A 126 -2.53 9.21 2.47
C LEU A 126 -2.07 8.03 1.60
N ILE A 127 -0.89 7.51 1.88
CA ILE A 127 -0.32 6.38 1.12
C ILE A 127 -1.11 5.11 1.44
N VAL A 128 -1.37 4.30 0.43
CA VAL A 128 -1.90 2.94 0.57
C VAL A 128 -0.75 1.97 0.35
N ASP A 129 -0.54 1.07 1.30
CA ASP A 129 0.46 0.02 1.19
C ASP A 129 0.03 -1.02 0.14
N ASP A 130 0.89 -1.25 -0.84
CA ASP A 130 0.65 -2.19 -1.93
C ASP A 130 0.45 -3.64 -1.44
N PHE A 131 1.05 -4.01 -0.30
CA PHE A 131 1.00 -5.38 0.22
C PHE A 131 -0.20 -5.65 1.11
N THR A 132 -0.53 -4.71 1.98
CA THR A 132 -1.60 -4.87 2.97
C THR A 132 -2.89 -4.17 2.58
N GLY A 133 -2.84 -3.23 1.63
CA GLY A 133 -3.97 -2.37 1.26
C GLY A 133 -4.38 -1.39 2.36
N ARG A 134 -3.55 -1.20 3.39
CA ARG A 134 -3.82 -0.31 4.53
C ARG A 134 -3.23 1.07 4.29
N VAL A 135 -3.82 2.07 4.94
CA VAL A 135 -3.26 3.41 4.99
C VAL A 135 -2.01 3.40 5.87
N LEU A 136 -0.93 3.99 5.37
CA LEU A 136 0.30 4.20 6.09
C LEU A 136 0.28 5.60 6.73
N ASP A 137 -0.35 5.69 7.91
CA ASP A 137 -0.47 6.97 8.61
C ASP A 137 0.90 7.57 8.95
N GLY A 138 1.05 8.87 8.71
CA GLY A 138 2.29 9.60 8.98
C GLY A 138 3.43 9.36 7.99
N ARG A 139 3.27 8.46 7.02
CA ARG A 139 4.26 8.26 5.94
C ARG A 139 3.98 9.18 4.76
N ARG A 140 5.05 9.60 4.12
CA ARG A 140 5.01 10.44 2.91
C ARG A 140 5.99 9.88 1.88
N TYR A 141 5.67 10.05 0.60
CA TYR A 141 6.63 9.77 -0.47
C TYR A 141 7.78 10.77 -0.40
N ASN A 142 8.98 10.31 -0.71
CA ASN A 142 10.21 11.09 -0.65
C ASN A 142 10.43 11.98 -1.89
N GLU A 143 11.46 12.82 -1.82
CA GLU A 143 12.01 13.59 -2.95
C GLU A 143 10.96 14.46 -3.66
N GLY A 144 10.04 15.05 -2.91
CA GLY A 144 9.01 15.93 -3.46
C GLY A 144 7.84 15.21 -4.14
N MET A 145 7.84 13.88 -4.18
CA MET A 145 6.76 13.12 -4.83
C MET A 145 5.42 13.30 -4.13
N HIS A 146 5.41 13.33 -2.79
CA HIS A 146 4.17 13.53 -2.03
C HIS A 146 3.55 14.89 -2.32
N GLN A 147 4.38 15.94 -2.38
CA GLN A 147 3.96 17.30 -2.72
C GLN A 147 3.44 17.38 -4.16
N ALA A 148 4.05 16.65 -5.09
CA ALA A 148 3.57 16.57 -6.47
C ALA A 148 2.17 15.92 -6.56
N ILE A 149 1.91 14.89 -5.73
CA ILE A 149 0.58 14.27 -5.63
C ILE A 149 -0.42 15.19 -4.94
N GLU A 150 -0.02 15.90 -3.85
CA GLU A 150 -0.85 16.91 -3.20
C GLU A 150 -1.26 18.00 -4.20
N ALA A 151 -0.32 18.48 -5.02
CA ALA A 151 -0.58 19.46 -6.07
C ALA A 151 -1.54 18.91 -7.16
N LYS A 152 -1.32 17.67 -7.60
CA LYS A 152 -2.20 16.97 -8.56
C LYS A 152 -3.64 16.89 -8.06
N GLU A 153 -3.83 16.56 -6.78
CA GLU A 153 -5.14 16.42 -6.14
C GLU A 153 -5.73 17.75 -5.67
N ASN A 154 -5.01 18.85 -5.87
CA ASN A 154 -5.41 20.20 -5.47
C ASN A 154 -5.76 20.28 -3.97
N VAL A 155 -4.96 19.62 -3.13
CA VAL A 155 -5.02 19.72 -1.67
C VAL A 155 -3.87 20.60 -1.16
N GLU A 156 -3.89 20.93 0.14
CA GLU A 156 -2.81 21.71 0.75
C GLU A 156 -1.46 21.03 0.59
N ILE A 157 -0.48 21.71 0.00
CA ILE A 157 0.86 21.21 -0.18
C ILE A 157 1.65 21.47 1.09
N LYS A 158 2.01 20.40 1.81
CA LYS A 158 2.82 20.48 3.03
C LYS A 158 4.30 20.64 2.67
N ASN A 159 5.05 21.29 3.53
CA ASN A 159 6.49 21.51 3.34
C ASN A 159 7.24 20.22 3.03
N GLU A 160 8.25 20.31 2.18
CA GLU A 160 9.14 19.20 1.88
C GLU A 160 9.92 18.81 3.14
N ASN A 161 10.07 17.50 3.32
CA ASN A 161 10.85 16.97 4.42
C ASN A 161 12.23 16.52 3.92
N GLN A 162 13.28 17.01 4.57
CA GLN A 162 14.63 16.49 4.33
C GLN A 162 14.83 15.20 5.10
N THR A 163 15.38 14.19 4.44
CA THR A 163 15.79 12.96 5.09
C THR A 163 16.99 13.22 6.00
N LEU A 164 16.77 13.05 7.31
CA LEU A 164 17.81 13.21 8.33
C LEU A 164 18.57 11.91 8.59
N ALA A 165 17.88 10.79 8.54
CA ALA A 165 18.46 9.46 8.72
C ALA A 165 17.62 8.41 8.00
N THR A 166 18.27 7.34 7.54
CA THR A 166 17.61 6.17 6.95
C THR A 166 18.30 4.89 7.40
N ILE A 167 17.52 3.83 7.56
CA ILE A 167 18.04 2.48 7.77
C ILE A 167 17.11 1.49 7.06
N THR A 168 17.66 0.50 6.37
CA THR A 168 16.87 -0.59 5.81
C THR A 168 16.44 -1.57 6.92
N LEU A 169 15.30 -2.25 6.75
CA LEU A 169 14.87 -3.29 7.69
C LEU A 169 15.90 -4.41 7.80
N GLN A 170 16.56 -4.78 6.69
CA GLN A 170 17.64 -5.76 6.68
C GLN A 170 18.77 -5.34 7.61
N ASN A 171 19.23 -4.10 7.53
CA ASN A 171 20.32 -3.62 8.39
C ASN A 171 19.84 -3.46 9.83
N TYR A 172 18.61 -3.03 10.06
CA TYR A 172 18.06 -2.89 11.40
C TYR A 172 17.99 -4.24 12.12
N PHE A 173 17.41 -5.28 11.50
CA PHE A 173 17.28 -6.59 12.14
C PHE A 173 18.61 -7.34 12.27
N ARG A 174 19.63 -7.00 11.48
CA ARG A 174 21.00 -7.51 11.64
C ARG A 174 21.73 -6.95 12.87
N LEU A 175 21.20 -5.93 13.52
CA LEU A 175 21.74 -5.44 14.80
C LEU A 175 21.48 -6.40 15.94
N TYR A 176 20.51 -7.30 15.84
CA TYR A 176 20.22 -8.29 16.88
C TYR A 176 21.24 -9.42 16.86
N ASP A 177 21.73 -9.78 18.06
CA ASP A 177 22.65 -10.92 18.25
C ASP A 177 21.96 -12.23 17.87
N LYS A 178 20.66 -12.35 18.18
CA LYS A 178 19.80 -13.49 17.82
C LYS A 178 18.53 -12.98 17.13
N LEU A 179 18.24 -13.57 15.99
CA LEU A 179 17.02 -13.30 15.23
C LEU A 179 16.28 -14.62 15.00
N ALA A 180 14.99 -14.62 15.24
CA ALA A 180 14.08 -15.71 14.89
C ALA A 180 12.78 -15.14 14.34
N GLY A 181 11.99 -15.95 13.67
CA GLY A 181 10.70 -15.56 13.15
C GLY A 181 9.73 -16.72 13.10
N MET A 182 8.48 -16.41 12.83
CA MET A 182 7.42 -17.39 12.62
C MET A 182 6.40 -16.84 11.62
N THR A 183 5.82 -17.73 10.85
CA THR A 183 4.72 -17.44 9.91
C THR A 183 4.13 -18.75 9.41
N GLY A 184 2.95 -18.71 8.83
CA GLY A 184 2.34 -19.82 8.12
C GLY A 184 2.81 -20.00 6.68
N THR A 185 3.62 -19.10 6.12
CA THR A 185 3.91 -18.99 4.67
C THR A 185 5.37 -18.78 4.30
N ALA A 186 6.33 -19.15 5.15
CA ALA A 186 7.76 -18.87 4.93
C ALA A 186 8.46 -19.81 3.94
N GLU A 187 7.88 -20.94 3.56
CA GLU A 187 8.56 -21.96 2.77
C GLU A 187 8.97 -21.45 1.38
N THR A 188 8.15 -20.63 0.75
CA THR A 188 8.42 -20.02 -0.56
C THR A 188 9.60 -19.02 -0.49
N GLU A 189 9.79 -18.37 0.65
CA GLU A 189 10.81 -17.34 0.87
C GLU A 189 12.06 -17.86 1.60
N ALA A 190 12.16 -19.19 1.80
CA ALA A 190 13.25 -19.82 2.57
C ALA A 190 14.65 -19.44 2.05
N SER A 191 14.82 -19.39 0.73
CA SER A 191 16.08 -19.02 0.10
C SER A 191 16.50 -17.58 0.43
N GLU A 192 15.56 -16.64 0.40
CA GLU A 192 15.82 -15.23 0.67
C GLU A 192 16.09 -14.99 2.15
N LEU A 193 15.30 -15.60 3.03
CA LEU A 193 15.54 -15.57 4.49
C LEU A 193 16.95 -16.10 4.84
N HIS A 194 17.38 -17.18 4.21
CA HIS A 194 18.72 -17.71 4.42
C HIS A 194 19.82 -16.79 3.87
N GLN A 195 19.68 -16.27 2.66
CA GLN A 195 20.69 -15.43 2.03
C GLN A 195 20.90 -14.11 2.78
N ILE A 196 19.83 -13.45 3.19
CA ILE A 196 19.87 -12.10 3.78
C ILE A 196 20.12 -12.17 5.30
N TYR A 197 19.38 -13.01 6.01
CA TYR A 197 19.36 -13.02 7.49
C TYR A 197 20.03 -14.22 8.11
N LYS A 198 20.46 -15.22 7.31
CA LYS A 198 21.03 -16.50 7.76
C LYS A 198 20.03 -17.30 8.63
N LEU A 199 18.74 -17.17 8.29
CA LEU A 199 17.66 -17.92 8.94
C LEU A 199 17.28 -19.12 8.08
N ASP A 200 17.20 -20.29 8.71
CA ASP A 200 16.68 -21.51 8.11
C ASP A 200 15.18 -21.62 8.41
N VAL A 201 14.41 -22.11 7.43
CA VAL A 201 12.97 -22.34 7.58
C VAL A 201 12.74 -23.79 7.98
N ILE A 202 12.11 -23.98 9.13
CA ILE A 202 11.80 -25.32 9.67
C ILE A 202 10.26 -25.47 9.70
N PRO A 203 9.67 -26.32 8.83
CA PRO A 203 8.24 -26.61 8.87
C PRO A 203 7.86 -27.34 10.16
N ILE A 204 6.91 -26.80 10.90
CA ILE A 204 6.34 -27.44 12.09
C ILE A 204 4.94 -27.95 11.69
N PRO A 205 4.69 -29.29 11.79
CA PRO A 205 3.40 -29.83 11.42
C PRO A 205 2.28 -29.27 12.33
N THR A 206 1.10 -29.10 11.75
CA THR A 206 -0.09 -28.63 12.48
C THR A 206 -0.52 -29.65 13.53
N ASN A 207 -1.11 -29.18 14.65
CA ASN A 207 -1.67 -30.04 15.70
C ASN A 207 -2.80 -30.96 15.22
N ARG A 208 -3.52 -30.54 14.17
CA ARG A 208 -4.59 -31.32 13.51
C ARG A 208 -4.36 -31.33 12.02
N ASP A 209 -4.84 -32.38 11.35
CA ASP A 209 -4.75 -32.47 9.90
C ASP A 209 -5.43 -31.27 9.22
N ASN A 210 -4.79 -30.76 8.17
CA ASN A 210 -5.33 -29.68 7.38
C ASN A 210 -6.55 -30.17 6.59
N GLN A 211 -7.71 -29.53 6.81
CA GLN A 211 -8.95 -29.85 6.10
C GLN A 211 -9.23 -28.85 4.95
N ARG A 212 -8.31 -27.89 4.72
CA ARG A 212 -8.44 -26.92 3.64
C ARG A 212 -8.24 -27.63 2.30
N GLU A 213 -9.14 -27.37 1.37
CA GLU A 213 -9.03 -27.81 -0.02
C GLU A 213 -8.58 -26.61 -0.88
N ASP A 214 -7.40 -26.72 -1.46
CA ASP A 214 -6.88 -25.70 -2.38
C ASP A 214 -7.34 -26.03 -3.80
N MET A 215 -8.25 -25.21 -4.32
CA MET A 215 -8.82 -25.38 -5.67
C MET A 215 -7.85 -24.84 -6.73
N THR A 216 -7.93 -25.38 -7.93
CA THR A 216 -7.14 -24.90 -9.07
C THR A 216 -7.56 -23.52 -9.52
N ASP A 217 -6.59 -22.72 -10.02
CA ASP A 217 -6.85 -21.39 -10.55
C ASP A 217 -7.78 -21.43 -11.77
N LEU A 218 -8.71 -20.46 -11.83
CA LEU A 218 -9.59 -20.26 -12.98
C LEU A 218 -9.13 -19.04 -13.78
N VAL A 219 -8.78 -19.26 -15.04
CA VAL A 219 -8.28 -18.21 -15.93
C VAL A 219 -9.39 -17.70 -16.85
N TYR A 220 -9.58 -16.40 -16.91
CA TYR A 220 -10.60 -15.74 -17.72
C TYR A 220 -9.98 -14.84 -18.78
N LYS A 221 -10.65 -14.71 -19.94
CA LYS A 221 -10.19 -13.85 -21.04
C LYS A 221 -10.26 -12.36 -20.73
N THR A 222 -11.27 -11.94 -19.92
CA THR A 222 -11.49 -10.54 -19.57
C THR A 222 -11.74 -10.38 -18.09
N GLN A 223 -11.50 -9.17 -17.56
CA GLN A 223 -11.79 -8.86 -16.16
C GLN A 223 -13.29 -8.92 -15.85
N GLU A 224 -14.13 -8.47 -16.78
CA GLU A 224 -15.58 -8.50 -16.63
C GLU A 224 -16.08 -9.94 -16.47
N ALA A 225 -15.62 -10.88 -17.30
CA ALA A 225 -15.97 -12.28 -17.21
C ALA A 225 -15.51 -12.90 -15.88
N LYS A 226 -14.29 -12.54 -15.42
CA LYS A 226 -13.78 -12.95 -14.12
C LYS A 226 -14.67 -12.46 -12.97
N PHE A 227 -14.98 -11.17 -12.93
CA PHE A 227 -15.78 -10.61 -11.84
C PHE A 227 -17.23 -11.11 -11.85
N ALA A 228 -17.81 -11.35 -13.03
CA ALA A 228 -19.14 -11.97 -13.14
C ALA A 228 -19.13 -13.39 -12.50
N ALA A 229 -18.14 -14.22 -12.85
CA ALA A 229 -18.00 -15.56 -12.28
C ALA A 229 -17.76 -15.53 -10.76
N VAL A 230 -16.95 -14.58 -10.26
CA VAL A 230 -16.72 -14.40 -8.82
C VAL A 230 -18.03 -14.03 -8.09
N VAL A 231 -18.86 -13.15 -8.66
CA VAL A 231 -20.15 -12.79 -8.05
C VAL A 231 -21.11 -13.97 -7.99
N ASP A 232 -21.14 -14.80 -9.03
CA ASP A 232 -21.99 -15.99 -9.07
C ASP A 232 -21.52 -17.05 -8.06
N ASP A 233 -20.21 -17.31 -7.95
CA ASP A 233 -19.64 -18.23 -6.94
C ASP A 233 -19.93 -17.75 -5.51
N ILE A 234 -19.75 -16.45 -5.24
CA ILE A 234 -20.09 -15.86 -3.93
C ILE A 234 -21.57 -16.07 -3.61
N ALA A 235 -22.47 -15.79 -4.56
CA ALA A 235 -23.91 -15.93 -4.35
C ALA A 235 -24.29 -17.40 -4.05
N GLU A 236 -23.68 -18.37 -4.73
CA GLU A 236 -23.89 -19.80 -4.48
C GLU A 236 -23.44 -20.21 -3.08
N ARG A 237 -22.26 -19.76 -2.64
CA ARG A 237 -21.73 -20.07 -1.31
C ARG A 237 -22.58 -19.45 -0.20
N VAL A 238 -22.99 -18.19 -0.37
CA VAL A 238 -23.91 -17.51 0.56
C VAL A 238 -25.24 -18.25 0.69
N ALA A 239 -25.81 -18.74 -0.42
CA ALA A 239 -27.04 -19.53 -0.41
C ALA A 239 -26.91 -20.83 0.42
N LYS A 240 -25.69 -21.39 0.51
CA LYS A 240 -25.35 -22.55 1.34
C LYS A 240 -25.02 -22.16 2.80
N GLY A 241 -25.06 -20.84 3.14
CA GLY A 241 -24.68 -20.34 4.46
C GLY A 241 -23.18 -20.29 4.71
N GLN A 242 -22.35 -20.48 3.70
CA GLN A 242 -20.90 -20.45 3.83
C GLN A 242 -20.41 -19.00 3.91
N PRO A 243 -19.58 -18.62 4.91
CA PRO A 243 -18.92 -17.31 4.91
C PRO A 243 -17.86 -17.22 3.80
N VAL A 244 -17.70 -16.05 3.20
CA VAL A 244 -16.78 -15.83 2.08
C VAL A 244 -15.89 -14.62 2.36
N LEU A 245 -14.57 -14.83 2.29
CA LEU A 245 -13.57 -13.77 2.30
C LEU A 245 -12.99 -13.63 0.89
N VAL A 246 -13.10 -12.44 0.31
CA VAL A 246 -12.61 -12.15 -1.03
C VAL A 246 -11.46 -11.16 -0.97
N GLY A 247 -10.28 -11.59 -1.41
CA GLY A 247 -9.12 -10.73 -1.59
C GLY A 247 -9.11 -10.07 -2.96
N THR A 248 -8.87 -8.75 -3.00
CA THR A 248 -8.68 -7.98 -4.23
C THR A 248 -7.33 -7.25 -4.17
N THR A 249 -6.80 -6.90 -5.32
CA THR A 249 -5.45 -6.30 -5.44
C THR A 249 -5.42 -4.78 -5.34
N SER A 250 -6.58 -4.11 -5.21
CA SER A 250 -6.65 -2.66 -5.03
C SER A 250 -7.98 -2.22 -4.43
N VAL A 251 -8.00 -1.00 -3.85
CA VAL A 251 -9.22 -0.35 -3.35
C VAL A 251 -10.27 -0.24 -4.46
N GLU A 252 -9.84 0.19 -5.66
CA GLU A 252 -10.72 0.31 -6.83
C GLU A 252 -11.41 -1.01 -7.18
N ARG A 253 -10.66 -2.12 -7.21
CA ARG A 253 -11.22 -3.45 -7.51
C ARG A 253 -12.17 -3.93 -6.42
N SER A 254 -11.88 -3.64 -5.15
CA SER A 254 -12.79 -3.96 -4.05
C SER A 254 -14.11 -3.21 -4.17
N GLU A 255 -14.07 -1.93 -4.53
CA GLU A 255 -15.27 -1.13 -4.76
C GLU A 255 -16.03 -1.55 -6.02
N TYR A 256 -15.31 -1.91 -7.08
CA TYR A 256 -15.94 -2.46 -8.30
C TYR A 256 -16.71 -3.74 -8.01
N LEU A 257 -16.09 -4.70 -7.31
CA LEU A 257 -16.74 -5.93 -6.89
C LEU A 257 -17.92 -5.66 -5.95
N SER A 258 -17.77 -4.73 -5.01
CA SER A 258 -18.85 -4.31 -4.12
C SER A 258 -20.09 -3.82 -4.90
N ARG A 259 -19.90 -2.99 -5.91
CA ARG A 259 -21.02 -2.54 -6.79
C ARG A 259 -21.71 -3.69 -7.51
N LEU A 260 -20.95 -4.69 -7.96
CA LEU A 260 -21.52 -5.88 -8.62
C LEU A 260 -22.34 -6.73 -7.64
N LEU A 261 -21.80 -6.96 -6.42
CA LEU A 261 -22.49 -7.70 -5.35
C LEU A 261 -23.78 -7.00 -4.92
N GLN A 262 -23.76 -5.65 -4.81
CA GLN A 262 -24.98 -4.85 -4.53
C GLN A 262 -26.04 -5.04 -5.61
N ARG A 263 -25.66 -5.00 -6.89
CA ARG A 263 -26.59 -5.25 -8.01
C ARG A 263 -27.16 -6.67 -8.00
N ARG A 264 -26.39 -7.64 -7.51
CA ARG A 264 -26.83 -9.05 -7.35
C ARG A 264 -27.67 -9.28 -6.10
N GLY A 265 -27.77 -8.28 -5.19
CA GLY A 265 -28.50 -8.35 -3.94
C GLY A 265 -27.77 -9.13 -2.83
N VAL A 266 -26.44 -9.32 -2.96
CA VAL A 266 -25.61 -9.98 -1.96
C VAL A 266 -25.18 -8.98 -0.89
N LYS A 267 -25.58 -9.20 0.37
CA LYS A 267 -25.11 -8.39 1.50
C LYS A 267 -23.65 -8.68 1.77
N HIS A 268 -22.84 -7.64 1.92
CA HIS A 268 -21.40 -7.79 2.15
C HIS A 268 -20.84 -6.58 2.91
N SER A 269 -19.68 -6.76 3.50
CA SER A 269 -18.86 -5.71 4.08
C SER A 269 -17.62 -5.48 3.22
N VAL A 270 -17.13 -4.23 3.15
CA VAL A 270 -15.90 -3.87 2.42
C VAL A 270 -14.84 -3.46 3.43
N LEU A 271 -13.69 -4.08 3.32
CA LEU A 271 -12.50 -3.79 4.13
C LEU A 271 -11.37 -3.34 3.20
N ASN A 272 -11.13 -2.05 3.16
CA ASN A 272 -10.05 -1.42 2.41
C ASN A 272 -9.52 -0.20 3.15
N ALA A 273 -8.52 0.49 2.58
CA ALA A 273 -7.88 1.64 3.20
C ALA A 273 -8.83 2.77 3.61
N LYS A 274 -10.02 2.88 2.99
CA LYS A 274 -11.03 3.89 3.34
C LYS A 274 -11.80 3.56 4.63
N PHE A 275 -11.83 2.28 5.03
CA PHE A 275 -12.63 1.76 6.15
C PHE A 275 -11.79 1.11 7.24
N HIS A 276 -10.50 1.42 7.33
CA HIS A 276 -9.58 0.79 8.29
C HIS A 276 -10.00 0.99 9.77
N GLU A 277 -10.68 2.09 10.11
CA GLU A 277 -11.18 2.34 11.48
C GLU A 277 -12.22 1.30 11.93
N GLN A 278 -12.92 0.67 10.97
CA GLN A 278 -13.92 -0.35 11.23
C GLN A 278 -13.39 -1.78 11.05
N GLU A 279 -12.09 -1.93 10.76
CA GLU A 279 -11.46 -3.21 10.43
C GLU A 279 -11.77 -4.28 11.48
N ALA A 280 -11.53 -4.00 12.75
CA ALA A 280 -11.74 -4.96 13.83
C ALA A 280 -13.19 -5.45 13.92
N GLN A 281 -14.17 -4.58 13.66
CA GLN A 281 -15.59 -4.94 13.69
C GLN A 281 -15.98 -5.79 12.48
N ILE A 282 -15.45 -5.46 11.29
CA ILE A 282 -15.71 -6.20 10.06
C ILE A 282 -15.11 -7.60 10.16
N VAL A 283 -13.84 -7.70 10.59
CA VAL A 283 -13.14 -8.99 10.75
C VAL A 283 -13.82 -9.88 11.79
N ALA A 284 -14.29 -9.31 12.92
CA ALA A 284 -15.02 -10.06 13.93
C ALA A 284 -16.33 -10.71 13.41
N GLN A 285 -16.91 -10.17 12.35
CA GLN A 285 -18.13 -10.67 11.73
C GLN A 285 -17.87 -11.52 10.49
N ALA A 286 -16.66 -11.54 9.96
CA ALA A 286 -16.33 -12.22 8.69
C ALA A 286 -16.58 -13.74 8.71
N GLY A 287 -16.50 -14.37 9.87
CA GLY A 287 -16.76 -15.81 10.05
C GLY A 287 -18.23 -16.20 10.30
N LEU A 288 -19.17 -15.25 10.33
CA LEU A 288 -20.59 -15.56 10.54
C LEU A 288 -21.18 -16.29 9.33
N PRO A 289 -22.17 -17.20 9.53
CA PRO A 289 -22.83 -17.90 8.42
C PRO A 289 -23.38 -16.93 7.37
N GLY A 290 -23.01 -17.13 6.11
CA GLY A 290 -23.42 -16.30 4.98
C GLY A 290 -22.81 -14.90 4.94
N ALA A 291 -21.86 -14.58 5.81
CA ALA A 291 -21.14 -13.31 5.75
C ALA A 291 -20.25 -13.25 4.50
N VAL A 292 -20.22 -12.08 3.85
CA VAL A 292 -19.30 -11.82 2.74
C VAL A 292 -18.45 -10.60 3.11
N THR A 293 -17.13 -10.76 3.09
CA THR A 293 -16.17 -9.70 3.32
C THR A 293 -15.30 -9.54 2.09
N VAL A 294 -15.36 -8.35 1.47
CA VAL A 294 -14.50 -7.97 0.34
C VAL A 294 -13.36 -7.12 0.87
N ALA A 295 -12.14 -7.59 0.73
CA ALA A 295 -10.96 -6.94 1.27
C ALA A 295 -9.92 -6.64 0.19
N THR A 296 -9.06 -5.64 0.41
CA THR A 296 -7.84 -5.45 -0.37
C THR A 296 -6.71 -6.30 0.21
N ASN A 297 -5.95 -6.93 -0.67
CA ASN A 297 -4.78 -7.75 -0.35
C ASN A 297 -5.02 -8.75 0.81
N MET A 298 -4.13 -8.85 1.75
CA MET A 298 -4.14 -9.85 2.81
C MET A 298 -4.95 -9.45 4.05
N ALA A 299 -6.13 -8.86 3.89
CA ALA A 299 -7.00 -8.56 5.02
C ALA A 299 -7.32 -9.86 5.80
N GLY A 300 -7.15 -9.80 7.10
CA GLY A 300 -7.25 -10.97 7.97
C GLY A 300 -5.95 -11.75 8.16
N ARG A 301 -4.83 -11.39 7.49
CA ARG A 301 -3.52 -11.93 7.82
C ARG A 301 -3.10 -11.52 9.24
N GLY A 302 -2.57 -12.47 10.02
CA GLY A 302 -2.25 -12.23 11.43
C GLY A 302 -3.47 -12.02 12.34
N THR A 303 -4.69 -12.27 11.84
CA THR A 303 -5.93 -12.11 12.61
C THR A 303 -6.78 -13.38 12.51
N ASP A 304 -7.16 -13.94 13.65
CA ASP A 304 -8.02 -15.13 13.69
C ASP A 304 -9.46 -14.77 13.30
N ILE A 305 -9.94 -15.37 12.22
CA ILE A 305 -11.36 -15.33 11.84
C ILE A 305 -12.04 -16.59 12.40
N VAL A 306 -12.80 -16.40 13.47
CA VAL A 306 -13.52 -17.49 14.11
C VAL A 306 -14.82 -17.77 13.36
N LEU A 307 -15.00 -19.02 12.90
CA LEU A 307 -16.20 -19.45 12.20
C LEU A 307 -17.36 -19.64 13.16
N GLY A 308 -18.57 -19.22 12.75
CA GLY A 308 -19.79 -19.32 13.52
C GLY A 308 -20.07 -18.14 14.45
N ARG A 309 -21.03 -18.29 15.37
CA ARG A 309 -21.40 -17.22 16.33
C ARG A 309 -20.29 -16.98 17.35
N GLN A 310 -19.86 -15.75 17.50
CA GLN A 310 -19.03 -15.30 18.63
C GLN A 310 -19.92 -14.70 19.75
N PRO A 311 -20.20 -15.43 20.84
CA PRO A 311 -21.02 -14.88 21.92
C PRO A 311 -20.37 -13.74 22.71
N ARG A 312 -19.02 -13.61 22.64
CA ARG A 312 -18.27 -12.68 23.50
C ARG A 312 -18.14 -11.25 22.95
N TYR A 313 -18.20 -11.05 21.63
CA TYR A 313 -18.07 -9.70 21.05
C TYR A 313 -19.38 -8.90 21.06
N HIS A 314 -20.53 -9.54 20.95
CA HIS A 314 -21.84 -8.86 20.98
C HIS A 314 -22.17 -8.18 22.31
N ARG A 315 -21.60 -8.65 23.44
CA ARG A 315 -21.88 -8.06 24.76
C ARG A 315 -21.08 -6.79 25.08
N ARG A 316 -19.94 -6.54 24.42
CA ARG A 316 -19.10 -5.35 24.71
C ARG A 316 -19.49 -4.10 23.94
N TYR A 317 -20.11 -4.22 22.79
CA TYR A 317 -20.47 -3.10 21.92
C TYR A 317 -21.96 -2.72 21.92
N GLN A 318 -22.82 -3.48 22.63
CA GLN A 318 -24.22 -3.07 22.89
C GLN A 318 -24.40 -2.28 24.17
N LEU A 319 -23.31 -2.02 24.92
CA LEU A 319 -23.34 -1.29 26.21
C LEU A 319 -22.47 -0.01 26.20
N ALA A 320 -22.09 0.50 25.03
CA ALA A 320 -21.39 1.78 24.87
C ALA A 320 -22.24 2.77 24.07
#